data_6502be6584cb835ed22cd2299bba25f3
#
_entry.id   6502be6584cb835ed22cd2299bba25f3
#
_cell.length_a   1.000
_cell.length_b   1.000
_cell.length_c   1.000
_cell.angle_alpha   90.00
_cell.angle_beta   90.00
_cell.angle_gamma   90.00
#
_symmetry.space_group_name_H-M   'P 1'
#
loop_
_entity.id
_entity.type
_entity.pdbx_description
1 polymer ?
#
loop_
_entity_poly.entity_id
_entity_poly.type
_entity_poly.pdbx_seq_one_letter_code
_entity_poly.pdbx_strand_id
1 'polypeptide(L)'
;MAKFDVEAAYRNIAVHPGDRFLLGLKWRDRYYVDLAIPFGLRSAPFIFSSVADMVEWILRHAHNVSDLMHYLDDFITAGPPDSSQCADNMAKSLAACRVLGLPLHPDKSYRSVLLPAGTRHQIGLHGSGRSPSRR
;
A
#
# COMPACT_ATOMS: atom_id res chain seq x y z
N MET A 1 7.46 -7.38 -13.03
CA MET A 1 6.46 -6.83 -12.12
C MET A 1 7.13 -6.47 -10.81
N ALA A 2 6.83 -5.31 -10.24
CA ALA A 2 7.35 -4.86 -8.95
C ALA A 2 6.22 -4.28 -8.10
N LYS A 3 6.41 -4.28 -6.78
CA LYS A 3 5.41 -3.82 -5.81
C LYS A 3 6.09 -2.98 -4.73
N PHE A 4 5.40 -1.95 -4.24
CA PHE A 4 5.76 -1.23 -3.04
C PHE A 4 4.51 -0.95 -2.20
N ASP A 5 4.70 -0.78 -0.90
CA ASP A 5 3.63 -0.67 0.11
C ASP A 5 3.83 0.63 0.90
N VAL A 6 2.75 1.36 1.13
CA VAL A 6 2.78 2.58 1.96
C VAL A 6 2.74 2.17 3.43
N GLU A 7 3.77 2.55 4.18
CA GLU A 7 3.85 2.25 5.60
C GLU A 7 2.76 2.97 6.37
N ALA A 8 2.05 2.21 7.22
CA ALA A 8 1.01 2.73 8.12
C ALA A 8 -0.04 3.61 7.43
N ALA A 9 -0.44 3.27 6.20
CA ALA A 9 -1.28 4.03 5.27
C ALA A 9 -2.26 5.03 5.92
N TYR A 10 -3.21 4.56 6.72
CA TYR A 10 -4.22 5.41 7.35
C TYR A 10 -3.64 6.40 8.37
N ARG A 11 -2.54 6.03 9.04
CA ARG A 11 -1.88 6.86 10.05
C ARG A 11 -1.16 8.07 9.45
N ASN A 12 -0.99 8.11 8.13
CA ASN A 12 -0.47 9.26 7.40
C ASN A 12 -1.51 10.37 7.22
N ILE A 13 -2.78 10.11 7.52
CA ILE A 13 -3.87 11.07 7.35
C ILE A 13 -4.28 11.62 8.71
N ALA A 14 -4.03 12.91 8.92
CA ALA A 14 -4.40 13.57 10.16
C ALA A 14 -5.91 13.77 10.27
N VAL A 15 -6.45 13.57 11.48
CA VAL A 15 -7.85 13.89 11.79
C VAL A 15 -7.98 15.37 12.13
N HIS A 16 -8.98 16.03 11.53
CA HIS A 16 -9.28 17.42 11.83
C HIS A 16 -9.47 17.62 13.33
N PRO A 17 -8.90 18.66 13.94
CA PRO A 17 -8.98 18.86 15.40
C PRO A 17 -10.39 18.84 15.97
N GLY A 18 -11.37 19.37 15.23
CA GLY A 18 -12.78 19.37 15.63
C GLY A 18 -13.46 18.00 15.67
N ASP A 19 -12.86 16.97 15.02
CA ASP A 19 -13.45 15.63 14.92
C ASP A 19 -12.74 14.59 15.80
N ARG A 20 -11.61 14.97 16.42
CA ARG A 20 -10.79 14.05 17.23
C ARG A 20 -11.54 13.43 18.40
N PHE A 21 -12.51 14.16 18.98
CA PHE A 21 -13.33 13.65 20.08
C PHE A 21 -14.15 12.42 19.69
N LEU A 22 -14.44 12.24 18.39
CA LEU A 22 -15.14 11.06 17.86
C LEU A 22 -14.27 9.80 17.89
N LEU A 23 -12.96 9.96 17.99
CA LEU A 23 -11.97 8.88 17.99
C LEU A 23 -11.35 8.68 19.38
N GLY A 24 -12.15 8.94 20.42
CA GLY A 24 -11.74 8.77 21.80
C GLY A 24 -11.74 7.30 22.22
N LEU A 25 -10.74 6.92 23.03
CA LEU A 25 -10.68 5.63 23.69
C LEU A 25 -10.28 5.78 25.15
N LYS A 26 -10.74 4.86 26.00
CA LYS A 26 -10.35 4.80 27.42
C LYS A 26 -9.42 3.61 27.65
N TRP A 27 -8.27 3.86 28.25
CA TRP A 27 -7.33 2.82 28.66
C TRP A 27 -6.77 3.13 30.05
N ARG A 28 -6.87 2.19 30.99
CA ARG A 28 -6.39 2.31 32.38
C ARG A 28 -6.80 3.64 33.03
N ASP A 29 -8.10 3.95 33.02
CA ASP A 29 -8.70 5.17 33.56
C ASP A 29 -8.23 6.51 32.97
N ARG A 30 -7.53 6.45 31.83
CA ARG A 30 -7.16 7.64 31.04
C ARG A 30 -7.91 7.64 29.73
N TYR A 31 -8.21 8.84 29.24
CA TYR A 31 -8.81 9.05 27.94
C TYR A 31 -7.73 9.47 26.95
N TYR A 32 -7.81 8.91 25.75
CA TYR A 32 -6.94 9.19 24.63
C TYR A 32 -7.78 9.53 23.41
N VAL A 33 -7.23 10.28 22.49
CA VAL A 33 -7.83 10.55 21.18
C VAL A 33 -6.83 10.25 20.09
N ASP A 34 -7.29 9.65 19.01
CA ASP A 34 -6.45 9.48 17.84
C ASP A 34 -6.26 10.80 17.10
N LEU A 35 -5.03 11.09 16.72
CA LEU A 35 -4.66 12.29 15.95
C LEU A 35 -4.63 12.02 14.43
N ALA A 36 -4.59 10.75 14.05
CA ALA A 36 -4.63 10.28 12.69
C ALA A 36 -5.69 9.18 12.53
N ILE A 37 -6.07 8.86 11.32
CA ILE A 37 -7.12 7.85 11.06
C ILE A 37 -6.70 6.49 11.62
N PRO A 38 -7.50 5.89 12.55
CA PRO A 38 -7.18 4.60 13.14
C PRO A 38 -7.56 3.45 12.20
N PHE A 39 -6.91 2.30 12.40
CA PHE A 39 -7.36 1.04 11.82
C PHE A 39 -8.74 0.67 12.40
N GLY A 40 -9.59 0.09 11.55
CA GLY A 40 -10.94 -0.32 11.95
C GLY A 40 -12.02 0.76 11.77
N LEU A 41 -11.65 2.00 11.48
CA LEU A 41 -12.63 3.01 11.08
C LEU A 41 -13.22 2.65 9.71
N ARG A 42 -14.56 2.56 9.63
CA ARG A 42 -15.27 2.12 8.43
C ARG A 42 -14.95 2.95 7.18
N SER A 43 -14.74 4.24 7.35
CA SER A 43 -14.42 5.17 6.24
C SER A 43 -12.93 5.23 5.90
N ALA A 44 -12.04 4.66 6.70
CA ALA A 44 -10.61 4.76 6.50
C ALA A 44 -10.14 4.26 5.11
N PRO A 45 -10.61 3.11 4.60
CA PRO A 45 -10.24 2.64 3.27
C PRO A 45 -10.65 3.61 2.17
N PHE A 46 -11.86 4.16 2.23
CA PHE A 46 -12.36 5.14 1.25
C PHE A 46 -11.52 6.42 1.25
N ILE A 47 -11.22 6.97 2.44
CA ILE A 47 -10.43 8.19 2.57
C ILE A 47 -9.02 7.96 2.04
N PHE A 48 -8.39 6.84 2.41
CA PHE A 48 -7.04 6.53 1.93
C PHE A 48 -7.00 6.25 0.43
N SER A 49 -8.01 5.59 -0.14
CA SER A 49 -8.08 5.38 -1.59
C SER A 49 -8.03 6.70 -2.36
N SER A 50 -8.68 7.75 -1.86
CA SER A 50 -8.61 9.08 -2.51
C SER A 50 -7.18 9.66 -2.50
N VAL A 51 -6.41 9.39 -1.45
CA VAL A 51 -4.98 9.77 -1.38
C VAL A 51 -4.16 8.91 -2.34
N ALA A 52 -4.40 7.60 -2.37
CA ALA A 52 -3.73 6.67 -3.26
C ALA A 52 -4.00 6.97 -4.74
N ASP A 53 -5.26 7.32 -5.10
CA ASP A 53 -5.64 7.79 -6.43
C ASP A 53 -4.82 9.02 -6.85
N MET A 54 -4.66 9.99 -5.94
CA MET A 54 -3.85 11.18 -6.19
C MET A 54 -2.38 10.83 -6.38
N VAL A 55 -1.82 9.95 -5.57
CA VAL A 55 -0.44 9.48 -5.70
C VAL A 55 -0.25 8.77 -7.03
N GLU A 56 -1.15 7.87 -7.42
CA GLU A 56 -1.11 7.22 -8.73
C GLU A 56 -1.16 8.23 -9.86
N TRP A 57 -2.05 9.23 -9.76
CA TRP A 57 -2.15 10.29 -10.77
C TRP A 57 -0.83 11.07 -10.91
N ILE A 58 -0.19 11.46 -9.80
CA ILE A 58 1.11 12.14 -9.81
C ILE A 58 2.18 11.28 -10.44
N LEU A 59 2.26 10.00 -10.06
CA LEU A 59 3.25 9.07 -10.60
C LEU A 59 3.09 8.90 -12.12
N ARG A 60 1.86 8.78 -12.60
CA ARG A 60 1.58 8.65 -14.03
C ARG A 60 1.88 9.91 -14.83
N HIS A 61 1.43 11.08 -14.35
CA HIS A 61 1.44 12.32 -15.15
C HIS A 61 2.70 13.16 -14.93
N ALA A 62 3.21 13.25 -13.71
CA ALA A 62 4.40 14.04 -13.41
C ALA A 62 5.71 13.27 -13.54
N HIS A 63 5.67 11.94 -13.29
CA HIS A 63 6.88 11.11 -13.32
C HIS A 63 6.91 10.11 -14.48
N ASN A 64 5.91 10.11 -15.35
CA ASN A 64 5.79 9.19 -16.49
C ASN A 64 5.99 7.72 -16.09
N VAL A 65 5.33 7.29 -15.02
CA VAL A 65 5.27 5.90 -14.61
C VAL A 65 4.12 5.23 -15.35
N SER A 66 4.44 4.34 -16.28
CA SER A 66 3.44 3.53 -17.00
C SER A 66 3.08 2.26 -16.22
N ASP A 67 1.99 1.60 -16.62
CA ASP A 67 1.57 0.29 -16.11
C ASP A 67 1.60 0.21 -14.57
N LEU A 68 1.08 1.25 -13.94
CA LEU A 68 0.92 1.39 -12.50
C LEU A 68 -0.54 1.20 -12.11
N MET A 69 -0.78 0.48 -11.04
CA MET A 69 -2.07 0.33 -10.38
C MET A 69 -1.86 0.30 -8.87
N HIS A 70 -2.90 0.63 -8.12
CA HIS A 70 -2.88 0.44 -6.67
C HIS A 70 -4.13 -0.26 -6.17
N TYR A 71 -4.00 -0.88 -5.01
CA TYR A 71 -5.10 -1.36 -4.20
C TYR A 71 -4.83 -0.99 -2.76
N LEU A 72 -5.57 0.00 -2.25
CA LEU A 72 -5.27 0.64 -0.96
C LEU A 72 -3.81 1.12 -0.90
N ASP A 73 -3.04 0.58 0.04
CA ASP A 73 -1.64 0.87 0.31
C ASP A 73 -0.63 0.17 -0.59
N ASP A 74 -1.09 -0.83 -1.34
CA ASP A 74 -0.27 -1.63 -2.25
C ASP A 74 -0.22 -1.02 -3.65
N PHE A 75 0.95 -0.61 -4.12
CA PHE A 75 1.19 -0.16 -5.48
C PHE A 75 1.94 -1.21 -6.28
N ILE A 76 1.48 -1.48 -7.49
CA ILE A 76 2.04 -2.50 -8.37
C ILE A 76 2.36 -1.86 -9.72
N THR A 77 3.56 -2.09 -10.22
CA THR A 77 3.96 -1.71 -11.58
C THR A 77 4.41 -2.93 -12.37
N ALA A 78 4.18 -2.90 -13.66
CA ALA A 78 4.59 -3.94 -14.59
C ALA A 78 5.44 -3.34 -15.73
N GLY A 79 5.99 -4.19 -16.53
CA GLY A 79 6.71 -3.84 -17.76
C GLY A 79 6.93 -5.11 -18.59
N PRO A 80 7.24 -4.98 -19.89
CA PRO A 80 7.58 -6.11 -20.72
C PRO A 80 8.72 -6.94 -20.11
N PRO A 81 8.73 -8.25 -20.35
CA PRO A 81 9.89 -9.08 -20.05
C PRO A 81 11.09 -8.50 -20.79
N ASP A 82 12.24 -8.61 -20.49
CA ASP A 82 13.45 -8.15 -21.20
C ASP A 82 13.58 -6.61 -21.35
N SER A 83 12.84 -5.83 -20.57
CA SER A 83 12.96 -4.37 -20.52
C SER A 83 13.32 -3.85 -19.13
N SER A 84 13.95 -2.69 -19.03
CA SER A 84 14.20 -1.99 -17.76
C SER A 84 12.97 -1.30 -17.20
N GLN A 85 11.90 -1.19 -17.97
CA GLN A 85 10.72 -0.36 -17.68
C GLN A 85 10.17 -0.56 -16.28
N CYS A 86 10.03 -1.82 -15.83
CA CYS A 86 9.52 -2.12 -14.48
C CYS A 86 10.47 -1.61 -13.38
N ALA A 87 11.79 -1.74 -13.59
CA ALA A 87 12.79 -1.23 -12.65
C ALA A 87 12.83 0.30 -12.62
N ASP A 88 12.73 0.92 -13.80
CA ASP A 88 12.71 2.38 -13.95
C ASP A 88 11.42 2.98 -13.31
N ASN A 89 10.28 2.37 -13.56
CA ASN A 89 9.01 2.74 -12.93
C ASN A 89 9.10 2.67 -11.41
N MET A 90 9.67 1.58 -10.89
CA MET A 90 9.88 1.41 -9.46
C MET A 90 10.79 2.50 -8.88
N ALA A 91 11.92 2.77 -9.52
CA ALA A 91 12.87 3.80 -9.07
C ALA A 91 12.22 5.19 -9.05
N LYS A 92 11.47 5.55 -10.11
CA LYS A 92 10.71 6.81 -10.18
C LYS A 92 9.66 6.90 -9.07
N SER A 93 8.91 5.82 -8.84
CA SER A 93 7.86 5.79 -7.81
C SER A 93 8.43 5.98 -6.42
N LEU A 94 9.51 5.28 -6.07
CA LEU A 94 10.19 5.41 -4.78
C LEU A 94 10.76 6.82 -4.56
N ALA A 95 11.36 7.41 -5.61
CA ALA A 95 11.88 8.78 -5.55
C ALA A 95 10.75 9.80 -5.34
N ALA A 96 9.65 9.68 -6.08
CA ALA A 96 8.50 10.55 -5.97
C ALA A 96 7.82 10.45 -4.59
N CYS A 97 7.58 9.24 -4.09
CA CYS A 97 7.00 9.04 -2.75
C CYS A 97 7.88 9.67 -1.66
N ARG A 98 9.20 9.58 -1.79
CA ARG A 98 10.12 10.26 -0.86
C ARG A 98 9.97 11.78 -0.89
N VAL A 99 9.84 12.39 -2.08
CA VAL A 99 9.62 13.83 -2.23
C VAL A 99 8.27 14.25 -1.67
N LEU A 100 7.24 13.42 -1.85
CA LEU A 100 5.91 13.64 -1.30
C LEU A 100 5.83 13.43 0.23
N GLY A 101 6.91 12.93 0.86
CA GLY A 101 6.91 12.62 2.29
C GLY A 101 6.06 11.39 2.64
N LEU A 102 5.75 10.54 1.66
CA LEU A 102 4.97 9.33 1.88
C LEU A 102 5.91 8.18 2.32
N PRO A 103 5.78 7.69 3.56
CA PRO A 103 6.66 6.63 4.06
C PRO A 103 6.34 5.31 3.35
N LEU A 104 7.38 4.59 2.93
CA LEU A 104 7.26 3.29 2.30
C LEU A 104 7.85 2.22 3.20
N HIS A 105 7.20 1.05 3.22
CA HIS A 105 7.66 -0.08 4.03
C HIS A 105 8.97 -0.65 3.45
N PRO A 106 10.09 -0.65 4.21
CA PRO A 106 11.40 -1.00 3.67
C PRO A 106 11.48 -2.46 3.19
N ASP A 107 10.82 -3.37 3.88
CA ASP A 107 10.93 -4.82 3.62
C ASP A 107 9.87 -5.35 2.64
N LYS A 108 8.87 -4.53 2.28
CA LYS A 108 7.79 -4.93 1.37
C LYS A 108 7.96 -4.40 -0.06
N SER A 109 9.09 -3.80 -0.37
CA SER A 109 9.42 -3.39 -1.73
C SER A 109 10.06 -4.56 -2.49
N TYR A 110 9.26 -5.31 -3.22
CA TYR A 110 9.74 -6.45 -4.00
C TYR A 110 10.20 -6.03 -5.39
N ARG A 111 11.45 -6.35 -5.72
CA ARG A 111 11.99 -6.27 -7.08
C ARG A 111 11.30 -7.28 -7.98
N SER A 112 11.18 -6.92 -9.25
CA SER A 112 10.59 -7.74 -10.29
C SER A 112 11.19 -9.15 -10.33
N VAL A 113 10.33 -10.14 -10.21
CA VAL A 113 10.65 -11.50 -10.64
C VAL A 113 10.38 -11.52 -12.14
N LEU A 114 11.42 -11.68 -12.95
CA LEU A 114 11.29 -12.07 -14.35
C LEU A 114 10.71 -13.48 -14.36
N LEU A 115 9.44 -13.61 -14.70
CA LEU A 115 8.87 -14.91 -15.03
C LEU A 115 9.27 -15.22 -16.47
N PRO A 116 10.00 -16.33 -16.73
CA PRO A 116 10.29 -16.76 -18.09
C PRO A 116 8.97 -16.95 -18.86
N ALA A 117 8.94 -16.50 -20.12
CA ALA A 117 7.80 -16.73 -20.99
C ALA A 117 7.51 -18.24 -21.05
N GLY A 118 6.33 -18.65 -20.56
CA GLY A 118 5.89 -20.05 -20.59
C GLY A 118 5.60 -20.70 -19.23
N THR A 119 5.94 -20.09 -18.13
CA THR A 119 5.63 -20.66 -16.81
C THR A 119 4.23 -20.22 -16.34
N ARG A 120 3.23 -21.08 -16.54
CA ARG A 120 1.95 -20.95 -15.83
C ARG A 120 2.17 -21.26 -14.36
N HIS A 121 2.39 -20.25 -13.54
CA HIS A 121 2.30 -20.45 -12.10
C HIS A 121 0.83 -20.42 -11.68
N GLN A 122 0.37 -21.56 -11.18
CA GLN A 122 -0.81 -21.59 -10.33
C GLN A 122 -0.51 -20.72 -9.09
N ILE A 123 -1.30 -19.69 -8.87
CA ILE A 123 -1.30 -18.95 -7.61
C ILE A 123 -1.84 -19.92 -6.57
N GLY A 124 -0.94 -20.60 -5.88
CA GLY A 124 -1.28 -21.43 -4.73
C GLY A 124 -1.76 -20.53 -3.60
N LEU A 125 -3.06 -20.43 -3.42
CA LEU A 125 -3.66 -19.96 -2.19
C LEU A 125 -3.29 -20.98 -1.11
N HIS A 126 -2.28 -20.69 -0.32
CA HIS A 126 -1.97 -21.47 0.88
C HIS A 126 -3.08 -21.19 1.91
N GLY A 127 -4.18 -21.89 1.76
CA GLY A 127 -5.15 -22.09 2.81
C GLY A 127 -4.52 -23.02 3.86
N SER A 128 -4.26 -22.50 5.05
CA SER A 128 -3.86 -23.27 6.21
C SER A 128 -5.03 -24.18 6.63
N GLY A 129 -5.12 -25.37 6.03
CA GLY A 129 -6.00 -26.42 6.44
C GLY A 129 -5.52 -27.02 7.77
N ARG A 130 -6.13 -26.63 8.89
CA ARG A 130 -6.06 -27.44 10.12
C ARG A 130 -6.93 -28.67 9.93
N SER A 131 -6.31 -29.82 9.85
CA SER A 131 -6.98 -31.12 10.00
C SER A 131 -7.59 -31.22 11.39
N PRO A 132 -8.86 -31.67 11.54
CA PRO A 132 -9.37 -32.09 12.83
C PRO A 132 -8.85 -33.49 13.14
N SER A 133 -8.06 -33.64 14.19
CA SER A 133 -7.74 -34.95 14.76
C SER A 133 -8.99 -35.57 15.34
N ARG A 134 -9.38 -36.72 14.85
CA ARG A 134 -10.31 -37.63 15.51
C ARG A 134 -9.61 -38.26 16.73
N ARG A 135 -10.20 -38.12 17.89
CA ARG A 135 -10.44 -39.17 18.89
C ARG A 135 -11.49 -38.70 19.87
#